data_12c9fbd84484d7445fa4c025d429f6c8
#
_entry.id   12c9fbd84484d7445fa4c025d429f6c8
#
_cell.length_a   1.000
_cell.length_b   1.000
_cell.length_c   1.000
_cell.angle_alpha   90.00
_cell.angle_beta   90.00
_cell.angle_gamma   90.00
#
_symmetry.space_group_name_H-M   'P 1'
#
loop_
_entity.id
_entity.type
_entity.pdbx_description
1 polymer ?
#
loop_
_entity_poly.entity_id
_entity_poly.type
_entity_poly.pdbx_seq_one_letter_code
_entity_poly.pdbx_strand_id
1 'polypeptide(L)'
;VHCCQMIDFLVIGGGIAGIPVAARLSGDGSCKVLEREAHLGYHTSGRSAALYEENYGSPSTIALAKAGHADWDNLLAGVLSPRGFMLLCLRGEETQFEADRRHMDLTEISMAEAQARVPILNLQEVLRAACSTTAQDIDTDMMLQRFAKLLRRNGGVIETHQSVQAIQKIAGGWQVTCQEQTFTARRLINAAGAWGDEIAALAGLAPIGLTPMRRSVARLAAPGGHDPSTWPMLFGPGERWYAKADAGALIVSLAEETRSVPMDAWPHDQDLAEALARYQDYVTEEVTR
;
A
#
# COMPACT_ATOMS: atom_id res chain seq x y z
N VAL A 1 -37.40 -16.85 15.55
CA VAL A 1 -36.91 -15.46 15.61
C VAL A 1 -35.52 -15.55 16.22
N HIS A 2 -34.47 -15.61 15.39
CA HIS A 2 -33.11 -15.48 15.87
C HIS A 2 -32.96 -14.04 16.37
N CYS A 3 -32.81 -13.88 17.68
CA CYS A 3 -32.42 -12.61 18.27
C CYS A 3 -31.00 -12.30 17.74
N CYS A 4 -30.89 -11.50 16.67
CA CYS A 4 -29.59 -11.06 16.16
C CYS A 4 -28.91 -10.25 17.26
N GLN A 5 -27.93 -10.88 17.92
CA GLN A 5 -27.12 -10.22 18.94
C GLN A 5 -26.42 -9.02 18.28
N MET A 6 -26.63 -7.82 18.84
CA MET A 6 -26.03 -6.60 18.33
C MET A 6 -24.49 -6.66 18.48
N ILE A 7 -23.79 -6.55 17.39
CA ILE A 7 -22.32 -6.56 17.32
C ILE A 7 -21.79 -5.23 17.90
N ASP A 8 -20.71 -5.25 18.68
CA ASP A 8 -20.15 -4.00 19.21
C ASP A 8 -19.47 -3.17 18.11
N PHE A 9 -18.71 -3.83 17.24
CA PHE A 9 -17.96 -3.20 16.14
C PHE A 9 -18.18 -3.94 14.82
N LEU A 10 -18.74 -3.26 13.84
CA LEU A 10 -18.87 -3.76 12.47
C LEU A 10 -17.95 -2.93 11.56
N VAL A 11 -16.99 -3.59 10.93
CA VAL A 11 -16.00 -2.96 10.05
C VAL A 11 -16.33 -3.29 8.59
N ILE A 12 -16.42 -2.27 7.74
CA ILE A 12 -16.64 -2.44 6.30
C ILE A 12 -15.29 -2.27 5.59
N GLY A 13 -14.81 -3.34 4.95
CA GLY A 13 -13.56 -3.42 4.21
C GLY A 13 -12.51 -4.29 4.88
N GLY A 14 -12.01 -5.29 4.16
CA GLY A 14 -11.00 -6.26 4.58
C GLY A 14 -9.58 -5.93 4.13
N GLY A 15 -9.29 -4.64 3.89
CA GLY A 15 -7.96 -4.16 3.54
C GLY A 15 -7.09 -3.83 4.75
N ILE A 16 -5.94 -3.19 4.48
CA ILE A 16 -4.93 -2.82 5.48
C ILE A 16 -5.43 -1.81 6.52
N ALA A 17 -6.50 -1.10 6.27
CA ALA A 17 -7.14 -0.25 7.28
C ALA A 17 -8.12 -1.04 8.15
N GLY A 18 -8.96 -1.90 7.55
CA GLY A 18 -10.05 -2.58 8.22
C GLY A 18 -9.59 -3.74 9.12
N ILE A 19 -8.73 -4.61 8.62
CA ILE A 19 -8.29 -5.80 9.38
C ILE A 19 -7.49 -5.42 10.63
N PRO A 20 -6.51 -4.50 10.61
CA PRO A 20 -5.83 -4.07 11.82
C PRO A 20 -6.75 -3.40 12.85
N VAL A 21 -7.64 -2.50 12.41
CA VAL A 21 -8.57 -1.86 13.34
C VAL A 21 -9.54 -2.88 13.98
N ALA A 22 -10.06 -3.82 13.18
CA ALA A 22 -10.90 -4.89 13.69
C ALA A 22 -10.15 -5.78 14.71
N ALA A 23 -8.90 -6.13 14.41
CA ALA A 23 -8.06 -6.91 15.31
C ALA A 23 -7.83 -6.21 16.66
N ARG A 24 -7.65 -4.89 16.66
CA ARG A 24 -7.50 -4.11 17.90
C ARG A 24 -8.82 -4.01 18.67
N LEU A 25 -9.90 -3.67 17.99
CA LEU A 25 -11.22 -3.53 18.62
C LEU A 25 -11.80 -4.86 19.15
N SER A 26 -11.40 -5.99 18.59
CA SER A 26 -11.86 -7.31 19.06
C SER A 26 -11.43 -7.67 20.47
N GLY A 27 -10.47 -6.95 21.04
CA GLY A 27 -10.12 -7.05 22.47
C GLY A 27 -11.14 -6.38 23.41
N ASP A 28 -11.92 -5.43 22.88
CA ASP A 28 -12.84 -4.59 23.66
C ASP A 28 -14.32 -5.01 23.48
N GLY A 29 -14.62 -5.89 22.53
CA GLY A 29 -15.98 -6.35 22.28
C GLY A 29 -16.11 -7.22 21.04
N SER A 30 -17.34 -7.67 20.76
CA SER A 30 -17.65 -8.46 19.58
C SER A 30 -17.36 -7.66 18.31
N CYS A 31 -16.60 -8.25 17.38
CA CYS A 31 -16.15 -7.57 16.18
C CYS A 31 -16.39 -8.43 14.94
N LYS A 32 -16.92 -7.82 13.88
CA LYS A 32 -17.10 -8.46 12.59
C LYS A 32 -16.58 -7.56 11.46
N VAL A 33 -15.92 -8.16 10.48
CA VAL A 33 -15.49 -7.51 9.24
C VAL A 33 -16.34 -8.01 8.09
N LEU A 34 -16.83 -7.10 7.26
CA LEU A 34 -17.50 -7.40 6.01
C LEU A 34 -16.56 -7.01 4.86
N GLU A 35 -16.18 -7.97 4.04
CA GLU A 35 -15.39 -7.77 2.84
C GLU A 35 -16.22 -8.14 1.61
N ARG A 36 -16.23 -7.26 0.60
CA ARG A 36 -16.99 -7.46 -0.63
C ARG A 36 -16.39 -8.57 -1.49
N GLU A 37 -15.07 -8.63 -1.56
CA GLU A 37 -14.34 -9.57 -2.41
C GLU A 37 -14.21 -10.96 -1.77
N ALA A 38 -13.69 -11.92 -2.53
CA ALA A 38 -13.44 -13.28 -2.06
C ALA A 38 -12.27 -13.35 -1.06
N HIS A 39 -11.34 -12.40 -1.13
CA HIS A 39 -10.10 -12.40 -0.37
C HIS A 39 -9.83 -11.05 0.27
N LEU A 40 -9.15 -11.07 1.42
CA LEU A 40 -8.66 -9.87 2.08
C LEU A 40 -7.61 -9.18 1.21
N GLY A 41 -7.56 -7.84 1.28
CA GLY A 41 -6.55 -7.07 0.59
C GLY A 41 -6.63 -7.07 -0.94
N TYR A 42 -7.74 -7.51 -1.53
CA TYR A 42 -7.89 -7.70 -2.98
C TYR A 42 -7.50 -6.49 -3.83
N HIS A 43 -7.86 -5.29 -3.40
CA HIS A 43 -7.56 -4.04 -4.12
C HIS A 43 -6.19 -3.47 -3.72
N THR A 44 -6.12 -2.20 -3.34
CA THR A 44 -4.90 -1.43 -3.09
C THR A 44 -3.92 -2.13 -2.14
N SER A 45 -4.41 -2.78 -1.09
CA SER A 45 -3.55 -3.43 -0.08
C SER A 45 -2.72 -4.58 -0.65
N GLY A 46 -3.31 -5.43 -1.51
CA GLY A 46 -2.60 -6.55 -2.14
C GLY A 46 -1.84 -6.17 -3.42
N ARG A 47 -1.97 -4.91 -3.88
CA ARG A 47 -1.32 -4.40 -5.10
C ARG A 47 -0.26 -3.34 -4.78
N SER A 48 0.11 -3.20 -3.51
CA SER A 48 1.05 -2.19 -3.05
C SER A 48 2.49 -2.59 -3.34
N ALA A 49 3.34 -1.64 -3.71
CA ALA A 49 4.79 -1.82 -3.71
C ALA A 49 5.36 -1.99 -2.30
N ALA A 50 4.62 -1.58 -1.29
CA ALA A 50 4.77 -1.87 0.13
C ALA A 50 6.21 -1.74 0.65
N LEU A 51 6.65 -0.52 0.85
CA LEU A 51 7.93 -0.19 1.47
C LEU A 51 7.66 0.50 2.82
N TYR A 52 8.43 0.13 3.85
CA TYR A 52 8.48 0.83 5.12
C TYR A 52 9.73 1.70 5.17
N GLU A 53 9.55 3.00 5.24
CA GLU A 53 10.60 3.98 5.50
C GLU A 53 10.06 5.03 6.48
N GLU A 54 10.66 5.11 7.66
CA GLU A 54 10.13 5.95 8.74
C GLU A 54 10.14 7.45 8.45
N ASN A 55 11.06 7.90 7.60
CA ASN A 55 11.22 9.32 7.26
C ASN A 55 10.51 9.70 5.96
N TYR A 56 9.67 8.80 5.41
CA TYR A 56 8.95 9.03 4.17
C TYR A 56 7.56 9.61 4.40
N GLY A 57 7.21 10.63 3.62
CA GLY A 57 5.87 11.22 3.57
C GLY A 57 5.72 12.52 4.37
N SER A 58 4.47 12.86 4.69
CA SER A 58 4.14 14.06 5.47
C SER A 58 4.58 13.93 6.94
N PRO A 59 4.74 15.04 7.67
CA PRO A 59 5.06 14.99 9.10
C PRO A 59 4.13 14.12 9.94
N SER A 60 2.83 14.10 9.59
CA SER A 60 1.83 13.25 10.24
C SER A 60 2.04 11.77 9.91
N THR A 61 2.39 11.44 8.67
CA THR A 61 2.72 10.07 8.25
C THR A 61 3.94 9.55 8.99
N ILE A 62 5.01 10.36 9.05
CA ILE A 62 6.24 10.05 9.78
C ILE A 62 5.96 9.80 11.28
N ALA A 63 5.14 10.67 11.89
CA ALA A 63 4.77 10.52 13.31
C ALA A 63 3.99 9.21 13.56
N LEU A 64 3.07 8.84 12.66
CA LEU A 64 2.31 7.59 12.75
C LEU A 64 3.21 6.36 12.51
N ALA A 65 4.12 6.41 11.54
CA ALA A 65 5.09 5.33 11.29
C ALA A 65 5.94 5.05 12.53
N LYS A 66 6.48 6.09 13.14
CA LYS A 66 7.28 5.99 14.40
C LYS A 66 6.45 5.48 15.58
N ALA A 67 5.20 5.93 15.71
CA ALA A 67 4.31 5.47 16.78
C ALA A 67 3.95 3.96 16.66
N GLY A 68 3.92 3.44 15.44
CA GLY A 68 3.65 2.02 15.16
C GLY A 68 4.85 1.09 15.31
N HIS A 69 6.05 1.62 15.60
CA HIS A 69 7.30 0.84 15.56
C HIS A 69 7.26 -0.42 16.46
N ALA A 70 6.71 -0.33 17.65
CA ALA A 70 6.65 -1.45 18.58
C ALA A 70 5.85 -2.67 18.07
N ASP A 71 4.96 -2.50 17.12
CA ASP A 71 4.20 -3.60 16.53
C ASP A 71 5.08 -4.49 15.63
N TRP A 72 6.13 -3.93 15.00
CA TRP A 72 7.03 -4.67 14.13
C TRP A 72 7.85 -5.72 14.87
N ASP A 73 8.23 -5.44 16.12
CA ASP A 73 9.00 -6.38 16.95
C ASP A 73 8.14 -7.46 17.60
N ASN A 74 6.83 -7.24 17.69
CA ASN A 74 5.90 -8.11 18.41
C ASN A 74 4.94 -8.84 17.47
N LEU A 75 3.78 -8.26 17.23
CA LEU A 75 2.71 -8.88 16.43
C LEU A 75 3.16 -9.13 14.99
N LEU A 76 3.96 -8.23 14.45
CA LEU A 76 4.40 -8.23 13.04
C LEU A 76 5.84 -8.72 12.87
N ALA A 77 6.43 -9.39 13.85
CA ALA A 77 7.81 -9.89 13.75
C ALA A 77 8.03 -10.74 12.48
N GLY A 78 9.02 -10.35 11.64
CA GLY A 78 9.33 -11.02 10.37
C GLY A 78 8.45 -10.63 9.16
N VAL A 79 7.56 -9.63 9.32
CA VAL A 79 6.82 -9.03 8.19
C VAL A 79 7.72 -8.09 7.39
N LEU A 80 8.67 -7.46 8.06
CA LEU A 80 9.66 -6.60 7.42
C LEU A 80 10.91 -7.39 7.00
N SER A 81 11.47 -7.01 5.86
CA SER A 81 12.77 -7.52 5.39
C SER A 81 13.60 -6.38 4.78
N PRO A 82 14.96 -6.40 4.94
CA PRO A 82 15.81 -5.35 4.42
C PRO A 82 15.65 -5.16 2.91
N ARG A 83 15.53 -3.89 2.48
CA ARG A 83 15.45 -3.54 1.05
C ARG A 83 16.45 -2.44 0.69
N GLY A 84 16.47 -1.38 1.44
CA GLY A 84 17.15 -0.16 1.07
C GLY A 84 16.35 0.67 0.04
N PHE A 85 16.81 1.90 -0.14
CA PHE A 85 16.13 2.90 -0.94
C PHE A 85 17.20 3.75 -1.66
N MET A 86 17.12 3.93 -2.99
CA MET A 86 18.12 4.63 -3.78
C MET A 86 17.44 5.64 -4.71
N LEU A 87 17.71 6.91 -4.47
CA LEU A 87 17.35 8.02 -5.32
C LEU A 87 18.42 8.17 -6.41
N LEU A 88 18.01 8.23 -7.67
CA LEU A 88 18.88 8.40 -8.83
C LEU A 88 18.59 9.73 -9.52
N CYS A 89 19.62 10.39 -10.04
CA CYS A 89 19.52 11.69 -10.67
C CYS A 89 20.07 11.68 -12.09
N LEU A 90 19.25 12.05 -13.07
CA LEU A 90 19.69 12.38 -14.42
C LEU A 90 20.08 13.85 -14.51
N ARG A 91 20.72 14.22 -15.63
CA ARG A 91 21.02 15.63 -15.93
C ARG A 91 19.75 16.48 -15.97
N GLY A 92 19.75 17.62 -15.27
CA GLY A 92 18.63 18.55 -15.17
C GLY A 92 17.66 18.25 -14.03
N GLU A 93 17.89 17.19 -13.23
CA GLU A 93 17.06 16.82 -12.08
C GLU A 93 17.72 17.21 -10.74
N GLU A 94 18.89 17.84 -10.75
CA GLU A 94 19.76 18.06 -9.58
C GLU A 94 19.07 18.86 -8.45
N THR A 95 18.24 19.82 -8.82
CA THR A 95 17.53 20.66 -7.83
C THR A 95 16.53 19.83 -7.05
N GLN A 96 15.72 19.01 -7.73
CA GLN A 96 14.74 18.15 -7.07
C GLN A 96 15.41 17.00 -6.33
N PHE A 97 16.47 16.41 -6.92
CA PHE A 97 17.28 15.40 -6.24
C PHE A 97 17.81 15.91 -4.88
N GLU A 98 18.33 17.13 -4.83
CA GLU A 98 18.87 17.69 -3.59
C GLU A 98 17.76 18.00 -2.56
N ALA A 99 16.58 18.40 -3.02
CA ALA A 99 15.43 18.61 -2.16
C ALA A 99 14.96 17.28 -1.52
N ASP A 100 14.80 16.24 -2.33
CA ASP A 100 14.35 14.92 -1.88
C ASP A 100 15.40 14.25 -0.99
N ARG A 101 16.67 14.34 -1.36
CA ARG A 101 17.78 13.81 -0.57
C ARG A 101 17.78 14.36 0.86
N ARG A 102 17.56 15.67 1.01
CA ARG A 102 17.49 16.32 2.35
C ARG A 102 16.21 15.97 3.07
N HIS A 103 15.08 15.96 2.36
CA HIS A 103 13.78 15.67 2.97
C HIS A 103 13.72 14.26 3.56
N MET A 104 14.28 13.28 2.85
CA MET A 104 14.29 11.86 3.24
C MET A 104 15.57 11.45 4.01
N ASP A 105 16.45 12.40 4.31
CA ASP A 105 17.73 12.16 5.01
C ASP A 105 18.60 11.07 4.34
N LEU A 106 18.70 11.14 2.99
CA LEU A 106 19.47 10.17 2.21
C LEU A 106 20.95 10.55 2.18
N THR A 107 21.82 9.56 2.30
CA THR A 107 23.27 9.71 2.17
C THR A 107 23.66 9.58 0.70
N GLU A 108 24.33 10.61 0.17
CA GLU A 108 24.88 10.54 -1.19
C GLU A 108 26.03 9.52 -1.25
N ILE A 109 26.04 8.71 -2.30
CA ILE A 109 27.04 7.67 -2.52
C ILE A 109 27.75 7.88 -3.86
N SER A 110 28.93 7.30 -4.03
CA SER A 110 29.62 7.32 -5.32
C SER A 110 28.87 6.50 -6.36
N MET A 111 29.02 6.86 -7.63
CA MET A 111 28.40 6.11 -8.73
C MET A 111 28.96 4.70 -8.85
N ALA A 112 30.21 4.47 -8.43
CA ALA A 112 30.79 3.12 -8.34
C ALA A 112 30.07 2.25 -7.29
N GLU A 113 29.72 2.82 -6.13
CA GLU A 113 28.92 2.12 -5.10
C GLU A 113 27.47 1.89 -5.59
N ALA A 114 26.89 2.85 -6.27
CA ALA A 114 25.53 2.71 -6.84
C ALA A 114 25.50 1.54 -7.87
N GLN A 115 26.48 1.49 -8.77
CA GLN A 115 26.58 0.43 -9.77
C GLN A 115 26.90 -0.94 -9.13
N ALA A 116 27.69 -0.97 -8.08
CA ALA A 116 27.95 -2.22 -7.36
C ALA A 116 26.67 -2.83 -6.76
N ARG A 117 25.69 -1.99 -6.38
CA ARG A 117 24.38 -2.42 -5.87
C ARG A 117 23.39 -2.74 -6.99
N VAL A 118 23.45 -2.01 -8.11
CA VAL A 118 22.56 -2.15 -9.26
C VAL A 118 23.42 -2.13 -10.53
N PRO A 119 23.90 -3.28 -10.99
CA PRO A 119 24.91 -3.39 -12.05
C PRO A 119 24.52 -2.78 -13.41
N ILE A 120 23.21 -2.69 -13.67
CA ILE A 120 22.65 -2.20 -14.93
C ILE A 120 22.49 -0.67 -15.00
N LEU A 121 22.92 0.10 -13.99
CA LEU A 121 22.79 1.55 -14.02
C LEU A 121 23.58 2.15 -15.19
N ASN A 122 22.94 3.05 -15.92
CA ASN A 122 23.56 3.82 -17.01
C ASN A 122 24.38 4.99 -16.46
N LEU A 123 25.66 4.77 -16.21
CA LEU A 123 26.57 5.80 -15.65
C LEU A 123 26.90 6.94 -16.63
N GLN A 124 26.45 6.89 -17.87
CA GLN A 124 26.56 8.02 -18.80
C GLN A 124 25.46 9.06 -18.56
N GLU A 125 24.30 8.61 -18.11
CA GLU A 125 23.12 9.44 -17.89
C GLU A 125 22.85 9.72 -16.41
N VAL A 126 23.02 8.71 -15.53
CA VAL A 126 22.84 8.85 -14.09
C VAL A 126 24.07 9.52 -13.49
N LEU A 127 23.90 10.74 -13.01
CA LEU A 127 25.00 11.59 -12.53
C LEU A 127 25.22 11.49 -11.03
N ARG A 128 24.17 11.26 -10.24
CA ARG A 128 24.23 11.21 -8.78
C ARG A 128 23.31 10.11 -8.25
N ALA A 129 23.67 9.56 -7.10
CA ALA A 129 22.87 8.61 -6.36
C ALA A 129 22.93 8.91 -4.86
N ALA A 130 21.80 8.75 -4.18
CA ALA A 130 21.73 8.83 -2.73
C ALA A 130 20.89 7.67 -2.18
N CYS A 131 21.21 7.15 -1.01
CA CYS A 131 20.52 5.98 -0.47
C CYS A 131 20.23 6.08 1.02
N SER A 132 19.21 5.36 1.45
CA SER A 132 18.97 4.89 2.82
C SER A 132 19.10 3.37 2.85
N THR A 133 19.65 2.84 3.93
CA THR A 133 19.69 1.39 4.20
C THR A 133 18.61 0.95 5.18
N THR A 134 17.82 1.89 5.71
CA THR A 134 16.77 1.64 6.72
C THR A 134 15.47 1.18 6.13
N ALA A 135 15.22 1.46 4.85
CA ALA A 135 14.01 1.05 4.16
C ALA A 135 13.87 -0.48 4.11
N GLN A 136 12.66 -0.96 4.34
CA GLN A 136 12.36 -2.39 4.40
C GLN A 136 11.13 -2.71 3.54
N ASP A 137 11.14 -3.88 2.92
CA ASP A 137 9.94 -4.43 2.30
C ASP A 137 8.92 -4.84 3.36
N ILE A 138 7.65 -4.69 3.04
CA ILE A 138 6.54 -5.19 3.85
C ILE A 138 5.92 -6.39 3.12
N ASP A 139 5.88 -7.55 3.74
CA ASP A 139 5.00 -8.64 3.33
C ASP A 139 3.56 -8.30 3.75
N THR A 140 2.83 -7.71 2.81
CA THR A 140 1.46 -7.22 3.06
C THR A 140 0.47 -8.35 3.31
N ASP A 141 0.65 -9.51 2.70
CA ASP A 141 -0.21 -10.67 2.95
C ASP A 141 0.05 -11.22 4.36
N MET A 142 1.31 -11.45 4.71
CA MET A 142 1.66 -11.90 6.07
C MET A 142 1.15 -10.91 7.12
N MET A 143 1.26 -9.61 6.90
CA MET A 143 0.75 -8.58 7.80
C MET A 143 -0.76 -8.69 8.00
N LEU A 144 -1.53 -8.77 6.91
CA LEU A 144 -2.99 -8.95 6.97
C LEU A 144 -3.36 -10.26 7.67
N GLN A 145 -2.69 -11.37 7.38
CA GLN A 145 -2.94 -12.66 8.01
C GLN A 145 -2.66 -12.65 9.51
N ARG A 146 -1.62 -11.96 9.96
CA ARG A 146 -1.33 -11.82 11.39
C ARG A 146 -2.42 -11.05 12.13
N PHE A 147 -2.87 -9.93 11.59
CA PHE A 147 -4.00 -9.19 12.17
C PHE A 147 -5.32 -10.00 12.10
N ALA A 148 -5.59 -10.68 10.99
CA ALA A 148 -6.77 -11.54 10.86
C ALA A 148 -6.74 -12.71 11.87
N LYS A 149 -5.55 -13.28 12.12
CA LYS A 149 -5.37 -14.31 13.16
C LYS A 149 -5.63 -13.74 14.55
N LEU A 150 -5.15 -12.53 14.86
CA LEU A 150 -5.44 -11.86 16.15
C LEU A 150 -6.93 -11.62 16.31
N LEU A 151 -7.60 -11.09 15.30
CA LEU A 151 -9.05 -10.87 15.29
C LEU A 151 -9.81 -12.18 15.61
N ARG A 152 -9.52 -13.27 14.90
CA ARG A 152 -10.17 -14.58 15.10
C ARG A 152 -9.87 -15.16 16.48
N ARG A 153 -8.64 -15.01 16.98
CA ARG A 153 -8.26 -15.46 18.32
C ARG A 153 -9.07 -14.77 19.41
N ASN A 154 -9.45 -13.54 19.22
CA ASN A 154 -10.32 -12.76 20.11
C ASN A 154 -11.82 -13.02 19.87
N GLY A 155 -12.18 -14.01 19.04
CA GLY A 155 -13.58 -14.34 18.72
C GLY A 155 -14.22 -13.49 17.63
N GLY A 156 -13.46 -12.61 16.98
CA GLY A 156 -13.96 -11.82 15.85
C GLY A 156 -14.15 -12.65 14.58
N VAL A 157 -15.03 -12.19 13.71
CA VAL A 157 -15.46 -12.89 12.49
C VAL A 157 -15.15 -12.05 11.26
N ILE A 158 -14.66 -12.70 10.21
CA ILE A 158 -14.48 -12.10 8.87
C ILE A 158 -15.43 -12.80 7.91
N GLU A 159 -16.27 -12.03 7.25
CA GLU A 159 -17.16 -12.52 6.20
C GLU A 159 -16.80 -11.88 4.88
N THR A 160 -16.44 -12.71 3.91
CA THR A 160 -16.18 -12.32 2.52
C THR A 160 -17.46 -12.41 1.69
N HIS A 161 -17.43 -11.90 0.45
CA HIS A 161 -18.60 -11.81 -0.44
C HIS A 161 -19.76 -11.01 0.15
N GLN A 162 -19.47 -10.05 1.05
CA GLN A 162 -20.46 -9.20 1.71
C GLN A 162 -20.42 -7.78 1.14
N SER A 163 -21.08 -7.59 0.00
CA SER A 163 -21.25 -6.25 -0.59
C SER A 163 -22.37 -5.50 0.12
N VAL A 164 -22.01 -4.38 0.79
CA VAL A 164 -22.96 -3.53 1.49
C VAL A 164 -23.84 -2.79 0.49
N GLN A 165 -25.17 -2.91 0.66
CA GLN A 165 -26.18 -2.29 -0.22
C GLN A 165 -26.96 -1.17 0.46
N ALA A 166 -27.16 -1.26 1.78
CA ALA A 166 -27.88 -0.25 2.53
C ALA A 166 -27.36 -0.16 3.97
N ILE A 167 -27.39 1.04 4.51
CA ILE A 167 -27.02 1.33 5.90
C ILE A 167 -28.12 2.24 6.50
N GLN A 168 -28.64 1.84 7.66
CA GLN A 168 -29.67 2.61 8.36
C GLN A 168 -29.26 2.85 9.81
N LYS A 169 -29.48 4.07 10.27
CA LYS A 169 -29.39 4.38 11.71
C LYS A 169 -30.59 3.79 12.42
N ILE A 170 -30.35 3.01 13.47
CA ILE A 170 -31.39 2.43 14.33
C ILE A 170 -31.19 2.84 15.78
N ALA A 171 -32.14 2.51 16.65
CA ALA A 171 -31.98 2.75 18.07
C ALA A 171 -30.74 2.00 18.62
N GLY A 172 -29.80 2.74 19.15
CA GLY A 172 -28.57 2.21 19.75
C GLY A 172 -27.46 1.80 18.77
N GLY A 173 -27.63 2.06 17.46
CA GLY A 173 -26.57 1.69 16.51
C GLY A 173 -26.94 1.81 15.04
N TRP A 174 -26.52 0.83 14.27
CA TRP A 174 -26.60 0.76 12.83
C TRP A 174 -27.11 -0.60 12.36
N GLN A 175 -27.89 -0.58 11.31
CA GLN A 175 -28.26 -1.78 10.54
C GLN A 175 -27.59 -1.70 9.18
N VAL A 176 -26.87 -2.75 8.80
CA VAL A 176 -26.16 -2.88 7.52
C VAL A 176 -26.74 -4.06 6.77
N THR A 177 -27.21 -3.84 5.55
CA THR A 177 -27.76 -4.87 4.67
C THR A 177 -26.76 -5.17 3.56
N CYS A 178 -26.36 -6.42 3.46
CA CYS A 178 -25.70 -7.02 2.30
C CYS A 178 -26.76 -7.82 1.48
N GLN A 179 -26.34 -8.48 0.40
CA GLN A 179 -27.27 -9.12 -0.55
C GLN A 179 -28.39 -9.95 0.12
N GLU A 180 -28.02 -10.88 0.99
CA GLU A 180 -28.97 -11.82 1.62
C GLU A 180 -28.97 -11.73 3.15
N GLN A 181 -28.11 -10.91 3.72
CA GLN A 181 -27.89 -10.85 5.16
C GLN A 181 -28.00 -9.42 5.69
N THR A 182 -28.45 -9.32 6.93
CA THR A 182 -28.53 -8.04 7.65
C THR A 182 -27.81 -8.16 8.96
N PHE A 183 -26.98 -7.18 9.27
CA PHE A 183 -26.17 -7.09 10.48
C PHE A 183 -26.59 -5.88 11.29
N THR A 184 -26.60 -6.01 12.63
CA THR A 184 -26.83 -4.87 13.53
C THR A 184 -25.62 -4.65 14.40
N ALA A 185 -25.17 -3.41 14.55
CA ALA A 185 -23.98 -3.07 15.31
C ALA A 185 -24.10 -1.77 16.07
N ARG A 186 -23.45 -1.66 17.21
CA ARG A 186 -23.39 -0.42 18.01
C ARG A 186 -22.56 0.66 17.30
N ARG A 187 -21.42 0.25 16.74
CA ARG A 187 -20.48 1.11 16.03
C ARG A 187 -20.19 0.53 14.66
N LEU A 188 -20.22 1.42 13.66
CA LEU A 188 -19.89 1.12 12.29
C LEU A 188 -18.56 1.81 11.94
N ILE A 189 -17.61 1.05 11.45
CA ILE A 189 -16.30 1.53 11.02
C ILE A 189 -16.21 1.44 9.51
N ASN A 190 -16.08 2.57 8.84
CA ASN A 190 -15.87 2.63 7.41
C ASN A 190 -14.37 2.54 7.10
N ALA A 191 -13.94 1.42 6.56
CA ALA A 191 -12.58 1.14 6.12
C ALA A 191 -12.56 0.66 4.65
N ALA A 192 -13.52 1.15 3.84
CA ALA A 192 -13.79 0.69 2.49
C ALA A 192 -12.83 1.27 1.41
N GLY A 193 -11.69 1.84 1.80
CA GLY A 193 -10.68 2.35 0.88
C GLY A 193 -11.26 3.36 -0.12
N ALA A 194 -11.10 3.11 -1.42
CA ALA A 194 -11.61 4.00 -2.46
C ALA A 194 -13.13 4.18 -2.43
N TRP A 195 -13.88 3.24 -1.87
CA TRP A 195 -15.35 3.30 -1.73
C TRP A 195 -15.81 3.98 -0.44
N GLY A 196 -14.90 4.60 0.32
CA GLY A 196 -15.23 5.21 1.62
C GLY A 196 -16.35 6.23 1.57
N ASP A 197 -16.37 7.12 0.58
CA ASP A 197 -17.43 8.12 0.42
C ASP A 197 -18.76 7.52 -0.05
N GLU A 198 -18.74 6.43 -0.82
CA GLU A 198 -19.96 5.69 -1.19
C GLU A 198 -20.60 5.05 0.06
N ILE A 199 -19.78 4.43 0.91
CA ILE A 199 -20.25 3.87 2.18
C ILE A 199 -20.77 4.96 3.12
N ALA A 200 -20.12 6.12 3.17
CA ALA A 200 -20.61 7.26 3.94
C ALA A 200 -21.99 7.74 3.44
N ALA A 201 -22.16 7.83 2.12
CA ALA A 201 -23.43 8.20 1.50
C ALA A 201 -24.55 7.19 1.81
N LEU A 202 -24.27 5.88 1.75
CA LEU A 202 -25.22 4.84 2.17
C LEU A 202 -25.65 4.99 3.64
N ALA A 203 -24.78 5.50 4.49
CA ALA A 203 -25.07 5.77 5.90
C ALA A 203 -25.78 7.12 6.14
N GLY A 204 -26.11 7.88 5.08
CA GLY A 204 -26.70 9.22 5.17
C GLY A 204 -25.74 10.27 5.71
N LEU A 205 -24.43 10.05 5.60
CA LEU A 205 -23.39 10.97 6.05
C LEU A 205 -22.80 11.74 4.86
N ALA A 206 -22.31 12.94 5.12
CA ALA A 206 -21.61 13.71 4.12
C ALA A 206 -20.28 13.01 3.74
N PRO A 207 -19.90 13.00 2.45
CA PRO A 207 -18.60 12.51 2.02
C PRO A 207 -17.48 13.37 2.61
N ILE A 208 -16.32 12.76 2.87
CA ILE A 208 -15.11 13.47 3.32
C ILE A 208 -14.27 13.99 2.16
N GLY A 209 -14.64 13.70 0.91
CA GLY A 209 -13.96 14.16 -0.30
C GLY A 209 -12.83 13.25 -0.74
N LEU A 210 -12.93 11.94 -0.50
CA LEU A 210 -11.96 10.97 -1.01
C LEU A 210 -11.92 11.00 -2.53
N THR A 211 -10.73 11.19 -3.09
CA THR A 211 -10.52 11.13 -4.53
C THR A 211 -9.59 9.95 -4.83
N PRO A 212 -10.12 8.83 -5.33
CA PRO A 212 -9.28 7.72 -5.75
C PRO A 212 -8.31 8.13 -6.85
N MET A 213 -7.05 7.74 -6.70
CA MET A 213 -6.01 7.94 -7.71
C MET A 213 -5.55 6.58 -8.22
N ARG A 214 -5.49 6.43 -9.56
CA ARG A 214 -4.94 5.23 -10.19
C ARG A 214 -3.43 5.35 -10.25
N ARG A 215 -2.76 4.24 -9.99
CA ARG A 215 -1.33 4.07 -10.18
C ARG A 215 -1.08 2.74 -10.87
N SER A 216 -0.47 2.78 -12.06
CA SER A 216 -0.20 1.61 -12.87
C SER A 216 1.19 1.06 -12.56
N VAL A 217 1.33 -0.26 -12.61
CA VAL A 217 2.58 -0.97 -12.33
C VAL A 217 2.83 -1.97 -13.44
N ALA A 218 3.97 -1.85 -14.12
CA ALA A 218 4.49 -2.88 -15.01
C ALA A 218 5.24 -3.93 -14.18
N ARG A 219 5.07 -5.23 -14.50
CA ARG A 219 5.84 -6.33 -13.93
C ARG A 219 6.63 -7.01 -15.03
N LEU A 220 7.93 -7.12 -14.87
CA LEU A 220 8.85 -7.63 -15.89
C LEU A 220 9.98 -8.43 -15.23
N ALA A 221 10.67 -9.26 -16.04
CA ALA A 221 11.95 -9.82 -15.63
C ALA A 221 12.99 -8.70 -15.45
N ALA A 222 13.96 -8.88 -14.57
CA ALA A 222 15.04 -7.90 -14.48
C ALA A 222 15.80 -7.84 -15.83
N PRO A 223 16.06 -6.62 -16.35
CA PRO A 223 16.80 -6.47 -17.57
C PRO A 223 18.17 -7.15 -17.52
N GLY A 224 18.66 -7.68 -18.65
CA GLY A 224 19.95 -8.39 -18.73
C GLY A 224 20.00 -9.72 -18.01
N GLY A 225 18.87 -10.26 -17.53
CA GLY A 225 18.81 -11.54 -16.81
C GLY A 225 19.43 -11.51 -15.41
N HIS A 226 19.60 -10.33 -14.84
CA HIS A 226 20.09 -10.15 -13.46
C HIS A 226 19.07 -10.61 -12.42
N ASP A 227 19.56 -11.02 -11.25
CA ASP A 227 18.73 -11.21 -10.06
C ASP A 227 18.57 -9.90 -9.31
N PRO A 228 17.35 -9.28 -9.30
CA PRO A 228 17.12 -8.02 -8.62
C PRO A 228 16.83 -8.16 -7.11
N SER A 229 16.87 -9.37 -6.57
CA SER A 229 16.39 -9.68 -5.20
C SER A 229 17.05 -8.82 -4.11
N THR A 230 18.32 -8.43 -4.33
CA THR A 230 19.09 -7.60 -3.39
C THR A 230 19.15 -6.11 -3.77
N TRP A 231 18.54 -5.73 -4.89
CA TRP A 231 18.55 -4.32 -5.30
C TRP A 231 17.71 -3.48 -4.37
N PRO A 232 18.17 -2.27 -4.01
CA PRO A 232 17.33 -1.33 -3.30
C PRO A 232 16.13 -0.94 -4.17
N MET A 233 15.06 -0.42 -3.59
CA MET A 233 14.03 0.25 -4.37
C MET A 233 14.64 1.49 -5.01
N LEU A 234 14.54 1.60 -6.32
CA LEU A 234 15.01 2.74 -7.11
C LEU A 234 13.89 3.73 -7.33
N PHE A 235 14.19 5.01 -7.31
CA PHE A 235 13.22 6.04 -7.65
C PHE A 235 13.89 7.30 -8.22
N GLY A 236 13.12 8.05 -9.00
CA GLY A 236 13.53 9.32 -9.57
C GLY A 236 13.12 10.51 -8.73
N PRO A 237 13.78 11.68 -8.88
CA PRO A 237 13.47 12.90 -8.17
C PRO A 237 12.02 13.34 -8.37
N GLY A 238 11.40 13.83 -7.28
CA GLY A 238 9.98 14.18 -7.24
C GLY A 238 9.04 12.97 -7.30
N GLU A 239 9.55 11.78 -6.97
CA GLU A 239 8.78 10.52 -6.98
C GLU A 239 8.08 10.22 -8.31
N ARG A 240 8.68 10.64 -9.44
CA ARG A 240 8.05 10.53 -10.76
C ARG A 240 8.06 9.13 -11.34
N TRP A 241 8.85 8.22 -10.76
CA TRP A 241 8.87 6.80 -11.09
C TRP A 241 9.56 6.04 -9.96
N TYR A 242 9.28 4.74 -9.90
CA TYR A 242 10.04 3.82 -9.05
C TYR A 242 10.17 2.44 -9.70
N ALA A 243 11.21 1.72 -9.30
CA ALA A 243 11.40 0.30 -9.63
C ALA A 243 11.79 -0.48 -8.38
N LYS A 244 11.20 -1.64 -8.16
CA LYS A 244 11.46 -2.47 -6.99
C LYS A 244 11.43 -3.96 -7.35
N ALA A 245 12.32 -4.73 -6.75
CA ALA A 245 12.23 -6.19 -6.83
C ALA A 245 10.97 -6.69 -6.10
N ASP A 246 10.27 -7.62 -6.72
CA ASP A 246 9.06 -8.22 -6.19
C ASP A 246 8.91 -9.67 -6.67
N ALA A 247 9.04 -10.64 -5.75
CA ALA A 247 8.89 -12.07 -6.00
C ALA A 247 9.64 -12.56 -7.27
N GLY A 248 10.94 -12.25 -7.39
CA GLY A 248 11.81 -12.67 -8.48
C GLY A 248 11.66 -11.90 -9.80
N ALA A 249 10.87 -10.83 -9.80
CA ALA A 249 10.69 -9.91 -10.92
C ALA A 249 11.01 -8.47 -10.48
N LEU A 250 10.92 -7.52 -11.41
CA LEU A 250 10.85 -6.10 -11.12
C LEU A 250 9.42 -5.58 -11.31
N ILE A 251 9.00 -4.70 -10.45
CA ILE A 251 7.86 -3.83 -10.65
C ILE A 251 8.35 -2.43 -10.95
N VAL A 252 7.77 -1.79 -11.98
CA VAL A 252 8.11 -0.43 -12.41
C VAL A 252 6.84 0.39 -12.55
N SER A 253 6.84 1.62 -12.02
CA SER A 253 5.70 2.53 -12.05
C SER A 253 6.16 3.97 -12.28
N LEU A 254 5.34 4.76 -12.98
CA LEU A 254 5.50 6.22 -13.07
C LEU A 254 5.13 6.96 -11.77
N ALA A 255 4.55 6.25 -10.81
CA ALA A 255 3.97 6.89 -9.62
C ALA A 255 2.91 7.95 -9.98
N GLU A 256 2.20 7.78 -11.10
CA GLU A 256 1.16 8.69 -11.56
C GLU A 256 0.00 8.79 -10.56
N GLU A 257 -0.67 9.95 -10.59
CA GLU A 257 -1.84 10.25 -9.75
C GLU A 257 -3.03 10.61 -10.65
N THR A 258 -3.43 9.67 -11.50
CA THR A 258 -4.57 9.86 -12.40
C THR A 258 -5.88 9.65 -11.64
N ARG A 259 -6.73 10.68 -11.59
CA ARG A 259 -8.05 10.59 -10.94
C ARG A 259 -8.88 9.47 -11.54
N SER A 260 -9.55 8.72 -10.69
CA SER A 260 -10.38 7.58 -11.05
C SER A 260 -11.66 7.58 -10.22
N VAL A 261 -12.58 6.70 -10.59
CA VAL A 261 -13.70 6.30 -9.73
C VAL A 261 -13.32 5.04 -8.96
N PRO A 262 -14.00 4.73 -7.84
CA PRO A 262 -13.82 3.45 -7.18
C PRO A 262 -14.14 2.28 -8.13
N MET A 263 -13.17 1.45 -8.44
CA MET A 263 -13.32 0.33 -9.37
C MET A 263 -12.24 -0.73 -9.16
N ASP A 264 -12.41 -1.90 -9.73
CA ASP A 264 -11.31 -2.85 -9.93
C ASP A 264 -10.48 -2.38 -11.13
N ALA A 265 -9.44 -1.57 -10.82
CA ALA A 265 -8.66 -0.89 -11.83
C ALA A 265 -7.65 -1.84 -12.50
N TRP A 266 -7.60 -1.77 -13.83
CA TRP A 266 -6.56 -2.39 -14.65
C TRP A 266 -5.56 -1.33 -15.12
N PRO A 267 -4.28 -1.67 -15.31
CA PRO A 267 -3.30 -0.74 -15.85
C PRO A 267 -3.63 -0.40 -17.31
N HIS A 268 -3.34 0.82 -17.72
CA HIS A 268 -3.44 1.21 -19.13
C HIS A 268 -2.11 0.94 -19.83
N ASP A 269 -2.15 0.43 -21.04
CA ASP A 269 -0.94 0.09 -21.80
C ASP A 269 -0.05 1.32 -22.02
N GLN A 270 -0.62 2.52 -22.19
CA GLN A 270 0.14 3.75 -22.29
C GLN A 270 0.93 4.05 -21.01
N ASP A 271 0.30 3.96 -19.83
CA ASP A 271 0.97 4.20 -18.55
C ASP A 271 2.13 3.21 -18.36
N LEU A 272 1.92 1.94 -18.76
CA LEU A 272 2.97 0.93 -18.69
C LEU A 272 4.13 1.22 -19.65
N ALA A 273 3.83 1.62 -20.89
CA ALA A 273 4.86 1.96 -21.88
C ALA A 273 5.69 3.17 -21.42
N GLU A 274 5.04 4.20 -20.86
CA GLU A 274 5.72 5.37 -20.32
C GLU A 274 6.59 5.02 -19.11
N ALA A 275 6.12 4.12 -18.23
CA ALA A 275 6.90 3.65 -17.07
C ALA A 275 8.17 2.93 -17.52
N LEU A 276 8.07 2.03 -18.51
CA LEU A 276 9.21 1.32 -19.05
C LEU A 276 10.19 2.26 -19.77
N ALA A 277 9.68 3.19 -20.58
CA ALA A 277 10.50 4.21 -21.26
C ALA A 277 11.25 5.08 -20.23
N ARG A 278 10.58 5.51 -19.18
CA ARG A 278 11.22 6.31 -18.11
C ARG A 278 12.32 5.52 -17.40
N TYR A 279 12.07 4.25 -17.08
CA TYR A 279 13.06 3.40 -16.44
C TYR A 279 14.26 3.12 -17.34
N GLN A 280 14.05 3.01 -18.68
CA GLN A 280 15.10 2.82 -19.68
C GLN A 280 16.16 3.93 -19.65
N ASP A 281 15.79 5.17 -19.31
CA ASP A 281 16.75 6.29 -19.23
C ASP A 281 17.83 6.05 -18.14
N TYR A 282 17.53 5.23 -17.13
CA TYR A 282 18.39 5.00 -15.97
C TYR A 282 19.23 3.72 -16.06
N VAL A 283 18.97 2.85 -17.04
CA VAL A 283 19.62 1.54 -17.15
C VAL A 283 20.19 1.31 -18.56
N THR A 284 21.26 0.49 -18.63
CA THR A 284 21.93 0.17 -19.91
C THR A 284 21.25 -0.96 -20.67
N GLU A 285 20.63 -1.88 -19.93
CA GLU A 285 20.00 -3.05 -20.52
C GLU A 285 18.63 -2.71 -21.10
N GLU A 286 18.24 -3.40 -22.17
CA GLU A 286 16.93 -3.19 -22.80
C GLU A 286 15.79 -3.59 -21.83
N VAL A 287 14.87 -2.67 -21.62
CA VAL A 287 13.69 -2.86 -20.76
C VAL A 287 12.51 -3.32 -21.60
N THR A 288 12.16 -4.58 -21.51
CA THR A 288 11.02 -5.20 -22.21
C THR A 288 10.02 -5.78 -21.25
N ARG A 289 8.74 -5.82 -21.66
CA ARG A 289 7.63 -6.39 -20.89
C ARG A 289 7.54 -7.90 -21.07
#